data_f0ef40e659f2e574e47043678f1ee7ed
#
_entry.id   f0ef40e659f2e574e47043678f1ee7ed
#
_cell.length_a   1.000
_cell.length_b   1.000
_cell.length_c   1.000
_cell.angle_alpha   90.00
_cell.angle_beta   90.00
_cell.angle_gamma   90.00
#
_symmetry.space_group_name_H-M   'P 1'
#
loop_
_entity.id
_entity.type
_entity.pdbx_description
1 polymer ?
#
loop_
_entity_poly.entity_id
_entity_poly.type
_entity_poly.pdbx_seq_one_letter_code
_entity_poly.pdbx_strand_id
1 'polypeptide(L)'
;MADQDVGSVYTTWGRKSCPAINGTKTVYTGITGGKPYHEMGGGVNTLCLPHDPDNAPSNFPTSQESAAHMYGSEYQFTYGNIAWDDDVPCAVCHLKSATSVLMIPAKTTCPSGWTMQYHGYLVTDNNDGAHNYWHAFDFICLHSDPNYLTEGARQHNMDGHILFPVTAVCGSLPCPPYKAGQYITCVVCSS
;
A
#
# COMPACT_ATOMS: atom_id res chain seq x y z
N MET A 1 6.58 37.35 0.71
CA MET A 1 5.53 36.33 0.58
C MET A 1 6.21 35.02 0.78
N ALA A 2 5.78 34.22 1.78
CA ALA A 2 6.32 32.88 1.94
C ALA A 2 5.97 32.09 0.69
N ASP A 3 6.97 31.51 0.05
CA ASP A 3 6.81 30.58 -1.06
C ASP A 3 5.94 29.43 -0.52
N GLN A 4 4.64 29.43 -0.83
CA GLN A 4 3.78 28.34 -0.43
C GLN A 4 4.29 27.13 -1.17
N ASP A 5 4.80 26.12 -0.44
CA ASP A 5 5.23 24.84 -0.98
C ASP A 5 3.97 24.10 -1.51
N VAL A 6 3.45 24.54 -2.64
CA VAL A 6 2.34 23.91 -3.34
C VAL A 6 2.87 22.58 -3.88
N GLY A 7 2.14 21.51 -3.58
CA GLY A 7 2.54 20.18 -4.03
C GLY A 7 1.49 19.13 -3.73
N SER A 8 1.74 17.92 -4.17
CA SER A 8 0.90 16.75 -3.92
C SER A 8 1.62 15.74 -3.04
N VAL A 9 0.84 14.90 -2.36
CA VAL A 9 1.36 13.84 -1.48
C VAL A 9 0.93 12.48 -2.03
N TYR A 10 1.82 11.51 -1.96
CA TYR A 10 1.52 10.11 -2.25
C TYR A 10 2.28 9.17 -1.33
N THR A 11 1.82 7.93 -1.25
CA THR A 11 2.50 6.87 -0.51
C THR A 11 3.22 5.92 -1.47
N THR A 12 4.48 5.62 -1.20
CA THR A 12 5.21 4.52 -1.82
C THR A 12 5.06 3.30 -0.93
N TRP A 13 4.34 2.30 -1.40
CA TRP A 13 4.11 1.06 -0.68
C TRP A 13 5.24 0.05 -0.96
N GLY A 14 5.69 -0.62 0.09
CA GLY A 14 6.79 -1.58 0.00
C GLY A 14 8.18 -0.93 -0.02
N ARG A 15 8.34 0.36 0.30
CA ARG A 15 9.64 1.04 0.32
C ARG A 15 9.86 1.76 1.64
N LYS A 16 11.12 1.74 2.12
CA LYS A 16 11.58 2.46 3.32
C LYS A 16 11.89 3.94 3.06
N SER A 17 11.84 4.39 1.81
CA SER A 17 12.17 5.76 1.42
C SER A 17 11.41 6.16 0.16
N CYS A 18 11.22 7.45 -0.01
CA CYS A 18 10.71 8.03 -1.24
C CYS A 18 11.73 7.88 -2.39
N PRO A 19 11.26 7.83 -3.66
CA PRO A 19 12.15 7.83 -4.81
C PRO A 19 13.05 9.07 -4.82
N ALA A 20 14.31 8.91 -5.24
CA ALA A 20 15.27 10.01 -5.41
C ALA A 20 14.98 10.80 -6.71
N ILE A 21 13.76 11.30 -6.87
CA ILE A 21 13.33 12.13 -8.00
C ILE A 21 13.40 13.59 -7.57
N ASN A 22 13.90 14.46 -8.48
CA ASN A 22 14.02 15.89 -8.18
C ASN A 22 12.67 16.50 -7.78
N GLY A 23 12.64 17.24 -6.67
CA GLY A 23 11.42 17.83 -6.09
C GLY A 23 10.67 16.92 -5.12
N THR A 24 11.08 15.65 -4.96
CA THR A 24 10.49 14.72 -3.98
C THR A 24 11.15 14.88 -2.62
N LYS A 25 10.34 14.97 -1.55
CA LYS A 25 10.79 14.97 -0.15
C LYS A 25 10.04 13.89 0.62
N THR A 26 10.74 13.19 1.50
CA THR A 26 10.08 12.30 2.47
C THR A 26 9.39 13.14 3.53
N VAL A 27 8.09 12.90 3.74
CA VAL A 27 7.33 13.46 4.85
C VAL A 27 7.58 12.61 6.09
N TYR A 28 7.33 11.32 5.99
CA TYR A 28 7.72 10.32 7.00
C TYR A 28 7.83 8.93 6.34
N THR A 29 8.45 8.01 7.09
CA THR A 29 8.49 6.59 6.76
C THR A 29 7.74 5.81 7.82
N GLY A 30 7.29 4.60 7.51
CA GLY A 30 6.47 3.89 8.44
C GLY A 30 6.26 2.42 8.10
N ILE A 31 5.28 1.87 8.79
CA ILE A 31 4.82 0.50 8.69
C ILE A 31 3.48 0.51 7.95
N THR A 32 3.35 -0.30 6.91
CA THR A 32 2.06 -0.51 6.26
C THR A 32 1.14 -1.28 7.19
N GLY A 33 -0.12 -0.87 7.30
CA GLY A 33 -1.08 -1.54 8.17
C GLY A 33 -2.52 -1.28 7.77
N GLY A 34 -3.41 -2.05 8.37
CA GLY A 34 -4.85 -1.97 8.12
C GLY A 34 -5.62 -2.91 9.04
N LYS A 35 -6.88 -3.18 8.71
CA LYS A 35 -7.67 -4.16 9.43
C LYS A 35 -7.11 -5.58 9.23
N PRO A 36 -7.27 -6.49 10.20
CA PRO A 36 -6.85 -7.87 10.02
C PRO A 36 -7.77 -8.62 9.04
N TYR A 37 -7.21 -9.61 8.36
CA TYR A 37 -7.92 -10.41 7.36
C TYR A 37 -9.09 -11.23 7.92
N HIS A 38 -9.07 -11.61 9.18
CA HIS A 38 -10.03 -12.51 9.81
C HIS A 38 -11.16 -11.80 10.59
N GLU A 39 -11.15 -10.47 10.70
CA GLU A 39 -12.17 -9.71 11.41
C GLU A 39 -13.13 -9.02 10.45
N MET A 40 -14.43 -9.10 10.72
CA MET A 40 -15.46 -8.36 9.98
C MET A 40 -15.54 -6.91 10.46
N GLY A 41 -15.80 -5.98 9.53
CA GLY A 41 -15.91 -4.55 9.85
C GLY A 41 -14.56 -3.84 9.88
N GLY A 42 -14.50 -2.68 10.49
CA GLY A 42 -13.32 -1.82 10.47
C GLY A 42 -13.15 -1.03 9.17
N GLY A 43 -12.05 -0.28 9.08
CA GLY A 43 -11.70 0.48 7.87
C GLY A 43 -11.10 -0.45 6.81
N VAL A 44 -11.38 -0.18 5.54
CA VAL A 44 -10.84 -0.99 4.42
C VAL A 44 -9.53 -0.45 3.85
N ASN A 45 -9.16 0.77 4.25
CA ASN A 45 -7.99 1.45 3.72
C ASN A 45 -6.69 0.87 4.29
N THR A 46 -5.71 0.72 3.44
CA THR A 46 -4.32 0.48 3.82
C THR A 46 -3.68 1.81 4.23
N LEU A 47 -3.01 1.85 5.37
CA LEU A 47 -2.42 3.04 5.96
C LEU A 47 -0.90 2.91 6.09
N CYS A 48 -0.19 4.02 5.96
CA CYS A 48 1.22 4.12 6.31
C CYS A 48 1.32 4.68 7.74
N LEU A 49 1.66 3.85 8.70
CA LEU A 49 1.71 4.18 10.12
C LEU A 49 3.12 4.68 10.47
N PRO A 50 3.29 5.86 11.09
CA PRO A 50 4.60 6.38 11.46
C PRO A 50 5.27 5.52 12.55
N HIS A 51 6.60 5.56 12.61
CA HIS A 51 7.37 4.84 13.63
C HIS A 51 7.33 5.48 15.03
N ASP A 52 6.80 6.70 15.13
CA ASP A 52 6.72 7.52 16.36
C ASP A 52 5.27 7.95 16.66
N PRO A 53 4.37 6.99 16.94
CA PRO A 53 2.96 7.31 17.16
C PRO A 53 2.72 8.11 18.44
N ASP A 54 1.80 9.06 18.39
CA ASP A 54 1.32 9.79 19.56
C ASP A 54 0.27 8.97 20.33
N ASN A 55 0.27 9.12 21.65
CA ASN A 55 -0.74 8.53 22.51
C ASN A 55 -2.04 9.37 22.51
N ALA A 56 -3.17 8.70 22.56
CA ALA A 56 -4.43 9.37 22.82
C ALA A 56 -4.43 10.06 24.22
N PRO A 57 -5.16 11.17 24.40
CA PRO A 57 -5.32 11.79 25.72
C PRO A 57 -5.90 10.82 26.75
N SER A 58 -5.50 10.97 28.01
CA SER A 58 -5.94 10.07 29.10
C SER A 58 -7.46 10.07 29.36
N ASN A 59 -8.17 11.09 28.87
CA ASN A 59 -9.63 11.19 28.94
C ASN A 59 -10.35 10.67 27.69
N PHE A 60 -9.61 10.14 26.70
CA PHE A 60 -10.25 9.46 25.58
C PHE A 60 -10.94 8.18 26.07
N PRO A 61 -12.09 7.76 25.49
CA PRO A 61 -12.81 6.58 25.94
C PRO A 61 -11.91 5.34 26.04
N THR A 62 -11.94 4.68 27.20
CA THR A 62 -11.04 3.56 27.52
C THR A 62 -11.67 2.19 27.33
N SER A 63 -12.99 2.11 27.01
CA SER A 63 -13.63 0.84 26.72
C SER A 63 -13.12 0.30 25.39
N GLN A 64 -12.41 -0.82 25.44
CA GLN A 64 -11.88 -1.50 24.24
C GLN A 64 -12.85 -2.53 23.66
N GLU A 65 -13.98 -2.78 24.31
CA GLU A 65 -14.94 -3.84 23.92
C GLU A 65 -15.60 -3.62 22.54
N SER A 66 -15.49 -2.42 22.00
CA SER A 66 -16.06 -2.06 20.68
C SER A 66 -15.05 -1.35 19.78
N ALA A 67 -13.75 -1.51 20.03
CA ALA A 67 -12.72 -0.91 19.20
C ALA A 67 -12.51 -1.70 17.89
N ALA A 68 -12.22 -0.99 16.80
CA ALA A 68 -11.64 -1.61 15.61
C ALA A 68 -10.14 -1.83 15.83
N HIS A 69 -9.60 -2.87 15.23
CA HIS A 69 -8.19 -3.21 15.37
C HIS A 69 -7.37 -2.76 14.17
N MET A 70 -6.12 -2.37 14.44
CA MET A 70 -5.11 -2.01 13.46
C MET A 70 -3.95 -3.00 13.57
N TYR A 71 -3.61 -3.66 12.46
CA TYR A 71 -2.52 -4.61 12.36
C TYR A 71 -1.47 -4.11 11.37
N GLY A 72 -0.22 -4.54 11.54
CA GLY A 72 0.81 -4.41 10.52
C GLY A 72 0.50 -5.29 9.30
N SER A 73 1.10 -4.94 8.16
CA SER A 73 0.92 -5.70 6.92
C SER A 73 2.06 -6.67 6.68
N GLU A 74 1.73 -7.85 6.15
CA GLU A 74 2.66 -8.88 5.72
C GLU A 74 2.47 -9.22 4.24
N TYR A 75 3.59 -9.50 3.54
CA TYR A 75 3.54 -10.05 2.18
C TYR A 75 3.13 -11.52 2.22
N GLN A 76 2.14 -11.90 1.44
CA GLN A 76 1.74 -13.30 1.27
C GLN A 76 2.22 -13.86 -0.07
N PHE A 77 3.46 -13.52 -0.44
CA PHE A 77 4.17 -14.02 -1.63
C PHE A 77 5.66 -13.72 -1.53
N THR A 78 6.47 -14.41 -2.33
CA THR A 78 7.91 -14.18 -2.44
C THR A 78 8.23 -13.52 -3.78
N TYR A 79 8.97 -12.41 -3.75
CA TYR A 79 9.39 -11.70 -4.95
C TYR A 79 10.62 -10.81 -4.69
N GLY A 80 11.65 -10.91 -5.52
CA GLY A 80 12.88 -10.14 -5.37
C GLY A 80 13.53 -10.37 -3.99
N ASN A 81 13.61 -9.32 -3.18
CA ASN A 81 14.22 -9.38 -1.85
C ASN A 81 13.23 -9.66 -0.71
N ILE A 82 11.94 -9.76 -1.00
CA ILE A 82 10.91 -10.07 0.00
C ILE A 82 10.56 -11.55 -0.02
N ALA A 83 10.20 -12.07 1.13
CA ALA A 83 9.71 -13.41 1.32
C ALA A 83 8.30 -13.40 1.92
N TRP A 84 7.65 -14.54 1.88
CA TRP A 84 6.38 -14.79 2.56
C TRP A 84 6.50 -14.41 4.03
N ASP A 85 5.50 -13.72 4.58
CA ASP A 85 5.43 -13.21 5.96
C ASP A 85 6.47 -12.13 6.34
N ASP A 86 7.13 -11.51 5.36
CA ASP A 86 7.92 -10.30 5.63
C ASP A 86 7.00 -9.08 5.83
N ASP A 87 7.30 -8.25 6.82
CA ASP A 87 6.59 -6.99 7.09
C ASP A 87 6.78 -5.95 6.00
N VAL A 88 5.73 -5.19 5.71
CA VAL A 88 5.65 -4.25 4.59
C VAL A 88 5.99 -2.82 5.05
N PRO A 89 7.10 -2.20 4.59
CA PRO A 89 7.38 -0.80 4.84
C PRO A 89 6.56 0.12 3.93
N CYS A 90 6.46 1.40 4.31
CA CYS A 90 5.92 2.46 3.49
C CYS A 90 6.66 3.79 3.69
N ALA A 91 6.54 4.69 2.72
CA ALA A 91 7.02 6.06 2.83
C ALA A 91 6.01 7.04 2.24
N VAL A 92 5.71 8.11 2.98
CA VAL A 92 4.85 9.19 2.52
C VAL A 92 5.73 10.29 1.92
N CYS A 93 5.44 10.65 0.68
CA CYS A 93 6.27 11.48 -0.18
C CYS A 93 5.53 12.75 -0.59
N HIS A 94 6.18 13.90 -0.45
CA HIS A 94 5.71 15.19 -0.97
C HIS A 94 6.45 15.54 -2.25
N LEU A 95 5.68 15.90 -3.27
CA LEU A 95 6.18 16.37 -4.57
C LEU A 95 5.98 17.87 -4.67
N LYS A 96 7.08 18.61 -4.68
CA LYS A 96 7.04 20.06 -4.90
C LYS A 96 6.53 20.36 -6.32
N SER A 97 5.60 21.32 -6.40
CA SER A 97 5.01 21.81 -7.66
C SER A 97 4.17 20.81 -8.46
N ALA A 98 3.94 19.61 -7.96
CA ALA A 98 2.98 18.69 -8.58
C ALA A 98 1.55 19.09 -8.18
N THR A 99 0.63 19.16 -9.13
CA THR A 99 -0.76 19.55 -8.89
C THR A 99 -1.67 18.34 -8.64
N SER A 100 -1.28 17.17 -9.10
CA SER A 100 -2.06 15.95 -8.99
C SER A 100 -1.18 14.72 -8.92
N VAL A 101 -1.68 13.69 -8.23
CA VAL A 101 -1.11 12.33 -8.24
C VAL A 101 -2.21 11.34 -8.59
N LEU A 102 -1.88 10.37 -9.44
CA LEU A 102 -2.79 9.35 -9.92
C LEU A 102 -2.12 7.98 -9.93
N MET A 103 -2.77 6.97 -9.35
CA MET A 103 -2.43 5.57 -9.56
C MET A 103 -3.24 5.02 -10.72
N ILE A 104 -2.57 4.42 -11.71
CA ILE A 104 -3.20 3.81 -12.88
C ILE A 104 -2.96 2.30 -12.84
N PRO A 105 -4.02 1.49 -12.63
CA PRO A 105 -3.90 0.05 -12.67
C PRO A 105 -3.71 -0.46 -14.11
N ALA A 106 -3.13 -1.64 -14.24
CA ALA A 106 -2.84 -2.33 -15.50
C ALA A 106 -1.90 -1.56 -16.45
N LYS A 107 -1.15 -0.59 -15.94
CA LYS A 107 -0.14 0.18 -16.70
C LYS A 107 1.22 0.11 -16.01
N THR A 108 2.27 0.32 -16.80
CA THR A 108 3.67 0.46 -16.33
C THR A 108 4.29 1.79 -16.73
N THR A 109 3.55 2.61 -17.46
CA THR A 109 3.99 3.92 -17.95
C THR A 109 2.89 4.97 -17.73
N CYS A 110 3.30 6.19 -17.47
CA CYS A 110 2.39 7.32 -17.33
C CYS A 110 1.90 7.85 -18.68
N PRO A 111 0.76 8.56 -18.70
CA PRO A 111 0.32 9.32 -19.87
C PRO A 111 1.33 10.39 -20.26
N SER A 112 1.24 10.87 -21.51
CA SER A 112 2.07 11.98 -21.99
C SER A 112 1.88 13.22 -21.10
N GLY A 113 2.96 13.87 -20.72
CA GLY A 113 2.96 15.05 -19.85
C GLY A 113 2.93 14.73 -18.34
N TRP A 114 2.82 13.45 -17.95
CA TRP A 114 2.90 13.02 -16.56
C TRP A 114 4.27 12.40 -16.24
N THR A 115 4.74 12.63 -15.04
CA THR A 115 6.01 12.09 -14.53
C THR A 115 5.75 10.83 -13.70
N MET A 116 6.43 9.73 -14.01
CA MET A 116 6.35 8.51 -13.25
C MET A 116 7.10 8.66 -11.93
N GLN A 117 6.39 8.40 -10.82
CA GLN A 117 6.96 8.35 -9.49
C GLN A 117 7.50 6.96 -9.17
N TYR A 118 6.70 5.94 -9.44
CA TYR A 118 7.10 4.53 -9.42
C TYR A 118 6.08 3.68 -10.17
N HIS A 119 6.46 2.45 -10.46
CA HIS A 119 5.57 1.42 -10.99
C HIS A 119 5.71 0.14 -10.18
N GLY A 120 4.78 -0.78 -10.35
CA GLY A 120 4.83 -2.05 -9.65
C GLY A 120 3.63 -2.94 -9.93
N TYR A 121 3.12 -3.57 -8.88
CA TYR A 121 2.07 -4.57 -8.96
C TYR A 121 0.91 -4.20 -8.04
N LEU A 122 -0.31 -4.40 -8.54
CA LEU A 122 -1.50 -4.19 -7.74
C LEU A 122 -1.61 -5.31 -6.71
N VAL A 123 -1.79 -4.94 -5.45
CA VAL A 123 -1.97 -5.88 -4.34
C VAL A 123 -3.19 -5.51 -3.51
N THR A 124 -3.79 -6.50 -2.88
CA THR A 124 -4.91 -6.40 -1.93
C THR A 124 -5.01 -7.71 -1.15
N ASP A 125 -6.08 -7.93 -0.38
CA ASP A 125 -6.40 -9.24 0.21
C ASP A 125 -6.75 -10.28 -0.88
N ASN A 126 -6.65 -11.56 -0.56
CA ASN A 126 -7.03 -12.62 -1.49
C ASN A 126 -8.56 -12.82 -1.53
N ASN A 127 -9.01 -13.50 -2.58
CA ASN A 127 -10.40 -13.93 -2.73
C ASN A 127 -10.57 -15.39 -2.28
N ASP A 128 -10.08 -15.75 -1.09
CA ASP A 128 -10.23 -17.11 -0.59
C ASP A 128 -11.67 -17.37 -0.13
N GLY A 129 -12.50 -17.86 -1.01
CA GLY A 129 -13.87 -18.29 -0.71
C GLY A 129 -13.98 -19.51 0.21
N ALA A 130 -12.86 -20.15 0.58
CA ALA A 130 -12.87 -21.38 1.36
C ALA A 130 -13.18 -21.15 2.85
N HIS A 131 -12.92 -19.95 3.37
CA HIS A 131 -13.02 -19.66 4.81
C HIS A 131 -14.21 -18.79 5.22
N ASN A 132 -15.12 -18.42 4.30
CA ASN A 132 -16.27 -17.55 4.57
C ASN A 132 -15.93 -16.20 5.25
N TYR A 133 -14.71 -15.73 5.10
CA TYR A 133 -14.28 -14.44 5.59
C TYR A 133 -14.59 -13.39 4.51
N TRP A 134 -15.46 -12.43 4.84
CA TRP A 134 -15.84 -11.33 3.94
C TRP A 134 -14.89 -10.17 4.16
N HIS A 135 -13.70 -10.25 3.58
CA HIS A 135 -12.67 -9.23 3.73
C HIS A 135 -12.62 -8.38 2.48
N ALA A 136 -12.37 -7.11 2.67
CA ALA A 136 -12.09 -6.19 1.61
C ALA A 136 -11.02 -5.22 2.09
N PHE A 137 -9.92 -5.12 1.34
CA PHE A 137 -8.94 -4.05 1.45
C PHE A 137 -9.00 -3.22 0.17
N ASP A 138 -8.48 -1.99 0.24
CA ASP A 138 -8.27 -1.21 -0.98
C ASP A 138 -7.16 -1.82 -1.84
N PHE A 139 -7.18 -1.49 -3.12
CA PHE A 139 -6.09 -1.84 -4.02
C PHE A 139 -4.96 -0.82 -3.89
N ILE A 140 -3.75 -1.27 -3.58
CA ILE A 140 -2.57 -0.42 -3.53
C ILE A 140 -1.55 -0.84 -4.59
N CYS A 141 -0.72 0.11 -5.04
CA CYS A 141 0.37 -0.15 -5.98
C CYS A 141 1.64 -0.45 -5.20
N LEU A 142 2.00 -1.72 -5.06
CA LEU A 142 3.25 -2.14 -4.46
C LEU A 142 4.40 -1.85 -5.42
N HIS A 143 5.47 -1.23 -4.93
CA HIS A 143 6.66 -0.90 -5.72
C HIS A 143 7.28 -2.15 -6.38
N SER A 144 7.80 -2.03 -7.60
CA SER A 144 8.40 -3.13 -8.38
C SER A 144 9.67 -3.72 -7.77
N ASP A 145 10.33 -2.99 -6.86
CA ASP A 145 11.48 -3.44 -6.08
C ASP A 145 11.16 -3.26 -4.59
N PRO A 146 10.37 -4.17 -4.00
CA PRO A 146 9.90 -4.02 -2.63
C PRO A 146 11.00 -4.33 -1.60
N ASN A 147 10.92 -3.66 -0.44
CA ASN A 147 11.73 -3.92 0.74
C ASN A 147 10.89 -4.63 1.81
N TYR A 148 11.55 -5.11 2.85
CA TYR A 148 10.94 -5.55 4.10
C TYR A 148 11.42 -4.69 5.27
N LEU A 149 10.65 -4.64 6.37
CA LEU A 149 11.08 -3.99 7.61
C LEU A 149 12.22 -4.77 8.26
N THR A 150 13.08 -4.04 9.00
CA THR A 150 14.21 -4.63 9.74
C THR A 150 14.01 -4.61 11.26
N GLU A 151 12.97 -3.90 11.72
CA GLU A 151 12.67 -3.71 13.14
C GLU A 151 12.08 -4.96 13.82
N GLY A 152 11.57 -5.89 13.03
CA GLY A 152 11.09 -7.20 13.48
C GLY A 152 11.95 -8.33 12.92
N ALA A 153 11.74 -9.53 13.40
CA ALA A 153 12.31 -10.69 12.74
C ALA A 153 11.53 -10.96 11.45
N ARG A 154 12.24 -11.33 10.41
CA ARG A 154 11.64 -11.73 9.12
C ARG A 154 10.76 -12.97 9.30
N GLN A 155 9.71 -13.07 8.49
CA GLN A 155 8.84 -14.25 8.41
C GLN A 155 8.17 -14.60 9.76
N HIS A 156 7.61 -13.59 10.42
CA HIS A 156 6.98 -13.75 11.72
C HIS A 156 5.57 -14.31 11.68
N ASN A 157 4.98 -14.55 10.56
CA ASN A 157 3.63 -15.10 10.37
C ASN A 157 2.66 -14.75 11.53
N MET A 158 2.30 -13.47 11.63
CA MET A 158 1.33 -12.97 12.60
C MET A 158 -0.04 -12.69 11.96
N ASP A 159 -0.13 -12.86 10.63
CA ASP A 159 -1.34 -12.82 9.82
C ASP A 159 -2.29 -11.64 10.15
N GLY A 160 -1.75 -10.43 10.10
CA GLY A 160 -2.53 -9.22 10.34
C GLY A 160 -3.25 -8.72 9.08
N HIS A 161 -2.75 -7.63 8.52
CA HIS A 161 -3.21 -7.07 7.26
C HIS A 161 -2.40 -7.70 6.11
N ILE A 162 -2.91 -8.74 5.50
CA ILE A 162 -2.18 -9.57 4.53
C ILE A 162 -2.35 -9.06 3.10
N LEU A 163 -1.26 -9.06 2.31
CA LEU A 163 -1.25 -8.54 0.94
C LEU A 163 -0.89 -9.63 -0.07
N PHE A 164 -1.78 -9.83 -1.05
CA PHE A 164 -1.62 -10.74 -2.17
C PHE A 164 -1.57 -9.98 -3.50
N PRO A 165 -0.84 -10.49 -4.52
CA PRO A 165 -0.87 -9.92 -5.85
C PRO A 165 -2.21 -10.20 -6.55
N VAL A 166 -2.69 -9.21 -7.30
CA VAL A 166 -3.97 -9.28 -8.03
C VAL A 166 -3.79 -9.88 -9.41
N THR A 167 -4.67 -10.80 -9.79
CA THR A 167 -4.73 -11.37 -11.14
C THR A 167 -6.03 -11.03 -11.86
N ALA A 168 -5.99 -10.97 -13.19
CA ALA A 168 -7.17 -10.77 -14.03
C ALA A 168 -8.00 -12.03 -14.15
N VAL A 169 -9.32 -11.89 -14.05
CA VAL A 169 -10.31 -12.95 -14.33
C VAL A 169 -11.18 -12.49 -15.50
N CYS A 170 -11.21 -13.29 -16.56
CA CYS A 170 -12.04 -13.01 -17.73
C CYS A 170 -13.53 -13.18 -17.43
N GLY A 171 -14.37 -12.37 -18.03
CA GLY A 171 -15.81 -12.33 -17.83
C GLY A 171 -16.31 -10.93 -18.13
N SER A 172 -16.78 -10.22 -17.12
CA SER A 172 -17.06 -8.76 -17.26
C SER A 172 -15.78 -7.96 -17.51
N LEU A 173 -14.61 -8.48 -17.12
CA LEU A 173 -13.34 -7.95 -17.62
C LEU A 173 -13.05 -8.58 -18.97
N PRO A 174 -12.96 -7.79 -20.09
CA PRO A 174 -12.82 -8.35 -21.42
C PRO A 174 -11.44 -8.99 -21.64
N CYS A 175 -11.45 -10.17 -22.24
CA CYS A 175 -10.24 -10.87 -22.64
C CYS A 175 -10.35 -11.20 -24.15
N PRO A 176 -9.63 -10.52 -25.07
CA PRO A 176 -8.66 -9.43 -24.85
C PRO A 176 -9.30 -8.10 -24.44
N PRO A 177 -8.52 -7.06 -24.00
CA PRO A 177 -7.06 -6.99 -23.97
C PRO A 177 -6.40 -7.66 -22.76
N TYR A 178 -7.17 -8.01 -21.72
CA TYR A 178 -6.64 -8.75 -20.57
C TYR A 178 -6.46 -10.23 -20.90
N LYS A 179 -5.70 -10.94 -20.07
CA LYS A 179 -5.52 -12.39 -20.15
C LYS A 179 -5.84 -13.02 -18.81
N ALA A 180 -6.54 -14.15 -18.80
CA ALA A 180 -6.84 -14.88 -17.57
C ALA A 180 -5.54 -15.23 -16.81
N GLY A 181 -5.51 -14.95 -15.49
CA GLY A 181 -4.35 -15.17 -14.63
C GLY A 181 -3.20 -14.17 -14.80
N GLN A 182 -3.35 -13.14 -15.64
CA GLN A 182 -2.35 -12.08 -15.78
C GLN A 182 -2.29 -11.27 -14.49
N TYR A 183 -1.08 -11.12 -13.90
CA TYR A 183 -0.88 -10.18 -12.80
C TYR A 183 -1.12 -8.74 -13.26
N ILE A 184 -1.84 -7.99 -12.43
CA ILE A 184 -2.18 -6.60 -12.71
C ILE A 184 -1.02 -5.71 -12.24
N THR A 185 -0.41 -5.01 -13.20
CA THR A 185 0.60 -3.98 -12.91
C THR A 185 -0.06 -2.69 -12.45
N CYS A 186 0.74 -1.73 -11.99
CA CYS A 186 0.29 -0.38 -11.69
C CYS A 186 1.42 0.62 -11.87
N VAL A 187 1.07 1.88 -12.03
CA VAL A 187 2.01 3.00 -12.08
C VAL A 187 1.44 4.19 -11.31
N VAL A 188 2.28 4.89 -10.56
CA VAL A 188 1.94 6.14 -9.86
C VAL A 188 2.58 7.30 -10.60
N CYS A 189 1.76 8.24 -11.02
CA CYS A 189 2.10 9.37 -11.88
C CYS A 189 1.75 10.70 -11.24
N SER A 190 2.52 11.75 -11.54
CA SER A 190 2.21 13.13 -11.13
C SER A 190 2.23 14.08 -12.31
N SER A 191 1.46 15.16 -12.22
CA SER A 191 1.40 16.25 -13.21
C SER A 191 1.79 17.59 -12.58
#